data_6058b5695a75e9c7033f719325f930f5
#
_entry.id   6058b5695a75e9c7033f719325f930f5
#
_cell.length_a   1.000
_cell.length_b   1.000
_cell.length_c   1.000
_cell.angle_alpha   90.00
_cell.angle_beta   90.00
_cell.angle_gamma   90.00
#
_symmetry.space_group_name_H-M   'P 1'
#
loop_
_entity.id
_entity.type
_entity.pdbx_description
1 polymer ?
#
loop_
_entity_poly.entity_id
_entity_poly.type
_entity_poly.pdbx_seq_one_letter_code
_entity_poly.pdbx_strand_id
1 'polypeptide(L)'
;MATPFLTSPLETAWLHLGATMMQSDGGWRLPASFAGADAEVKVARQAAVIGDESWRGKLLLQGDGIGQVLQQTFDAAPELVGRVVRTDSVETALLRPDLAHVGTTEASHMENLATLTTSCEATPVTMTDVTHGRFEIRVVGPEAPCLLSKVCGLDFD
;
A
#
# COMPACT_ATOMS: atom_id res chain seq x y z
N MET A 1 -30.61 -8.91 -2.48
CA MET A 1 -29.95 -7.73 -1.87
C MET A 1 -28.58 -7.63 -2.50
N ALA A 2 -28.12 -6.43 -2.93
CA ALA A 2 -26.76 -6.27 -3.40
C ALA A 2 -25.80 -6.44 -2.21
N THR A 3 -24.73 -7.20 -2.40
CA THR A 3 -23.67 -7.34 -1.39
C THR A 3 -23.01 -5.97 -1.21
N PRO A 4 -22.84 -5.47 0.02
CA PRO A 4 -22.12 -4.24 0.24
C PRO A 4 -20.68 -4.39 -0.24
N PHE A 5 -20.11 -3.34 -0.79
CA PHE A 5 -18.73 -3.31 -1.26
C PHE A 5 -18.01 -2.07 -0.72
N LEU A 6 -16.70 -2.17 -0.64
CA LEU A 6 -15.81 -1.08 -0.28
C LEU A 6 -15.41 -0.31 -1.55
N THR A 7 -15.27 0.99 -1.45
CA THR A 7 -14.84 1.83 -2.58
C THR A 7 -13.54 2.55 -2.28
N SER A 8 -12.69 2.67 -3.29
CA SER A 8 -11.57 3.60 -3.24
C SER A 8 -12.08 5.06 -3.27
N PRO A 9 -11.45 5.98 -2.54
CA PRO A 9 -11.75 7.41 -2.68
C PRO A 9 -11.57 7.94 -4.11
N LEU A 10 -10.84 7.22 -4.95
CA LEU A 10 -10.58 7.57 -6.35
C LEU A 10 -11.62 7.00 -7.33
N GLU A 11 -12.62 6.23 -6.87
CA GLU A 11 -13.59 5.56 -7.75
C GLU A 11 -14.26 6.50 -8.75
N THR A 12 -14.69 7.68 -8.28
CA THR A 12 -15.33 8.67 -9.16
C THR A 12 -14.38 9.13 -10.29
N ALA A 13 -13.09 9.33 -9.96
CA ALA A 13 -12.08 9.70 -10.95
C ALA A 13 -11.87 8.57 -11.97
N TRP A 14 -11.78 7.32 -11.50
CA TRP A 14 -11.62 6.17 -12.38
C TRP A 14 -12.80 5.99 -13.34
N LEU A 15 -14.02 6.14 -12.86
CA LEU A 15 -15.22 6.06 -13.68
C LEU A 15 -15.25 7.17 -14.75
N HIS A 16 -14.88 8.42 -14.39
CA HIS A 16 -14.77 9.52 -15.35
C HIS A 16 -13.69 9.28 -16.42
N LEU A 17 -12.63 8.54 -16.07
CA LEU A 17 -11.58 8.14 -17.01
C LEU A 17 -11.97 6.91 -17.86
N GLY A 18 -13.17 6.38 -17.68
CA GLY A 18 -13.69 5.26 -18.46
C GLY A 18 -13.28 3.89 -17.95
N ALA A 19 -12.92 3.76 -16.66
CA ALA A 19 -12.56 2.48 -16.08
C ALA A 19 -13.70 1.47 -16.12
N THR A 20 -13.39 0.25 -16.53
CA THR A 20 -14.21 -0.92 -16.22
C THR A 20 -13.90 -1.35 -14.81
N MET A 21 -14.92 -1.44 -13.95
CA MET A 21 -14.74 -1.79 -12.53
C MET A 21 -14.92 -3.29 -12.30
N MET A 22 -14.19 -3.81 -11.34
CA MET A 22 -14.32 -5.19 -10.81
C MET A 22 -14.51 -5.15 -9.30
N GLN A 23 -14.99 -6.24 -8.72
CA GLN A 23 -15.00 -6.46 -7.28
C GLN A 23 -13.95 -7.48 -6.91
N SER A 24 -13.09 -7.16 -5.92
CA SER A 24 -12.13 -8.11 -5.36
C SER A 24 -12.81 -9.12 -4.42
N ASP A 25 -12.09 -10.17 -4.06
CA ASP A 25 -12.56 -11.17 -3.09
C ASP A 25 -12.78 -10.56 -1.70
N GLY A 26 -12.02 -9.55 -1.31
CA GLY A 26 -12.21 -8.79 -0.07
C GLY A 26 -13.31 -7.73 -0.14
N GLY A 27 -14.05 -7.67 -1.24
CA GLY A 27 -15.21 -6.80 -1.39
C GLY A 27 -14.89 -5.38 -1.89
N TRP A 28 -13.68 -5.09 -2.29
CA TRP A 28 -13.32 -3.78 -2.86
C TRP A 28 -13.77 -3.67 -4.32
N ARG A 29 -14.33 -2.51 -4.67
CA ARG A 29 -14.62 -2.14 -6.05
C ARG A 29 -13.46 -1.32 -6.61
N LEU A 30 -12.77 -1.89 -7.60
CA LEU A 30 -11.50 -1.40 -8.13
C LEU A 30 -11.54 -1.28 -9.66
N PRO A 31 -10.73 -0.40 -10.27
CA PRO A 31 -10.58 -0.38 -11.72
C PRO A 31 -9.87 -1.65 -12.19
N ALA A 32 -10.51 -2.39 -13.09
CA ALA A 32 -9.94 -3.57 -13.71
C ALA A 32 -9.16 -3.21 -14.98
N SER A 33 -9.65 -2.25 -15.75
CA SER A 33 -9.03 -1.83 -17.01
C SER A 33 -9.65 -0.52 -17.51
N PHE A 34 -8.88 0.23 -18.29
CA PHE A 34 -9.32 1.43 -19.02
C PHE A 34 -9.35 1.20 -20.54
N ALA A 35 -8.27 0.67 -21.11
CA ALA A 35 -8.12 0.50 -22.55
C ALA A 35 -7.80 -0.96 -22.95
N GLY A 36 -7.83 -1.88 -21.99
CA GLY A 36 -7.44 -3.27 -22.15
C GLY A 36 -5.97 -3.52 -21.84
N ALA A 37 -5.68 -4.73 -21.33
CA ALA A 37 -4.39 -5.10 -20.77
C ALA A 37 -3.21 -4.85 -21.72
N ASP A 38 -3.33 -5.21 -22.99
CA ASP A 38 -2.23 -5.07 -23.97
C ASP A 38 -1.87 -3.59 -24.21
N ALA A 39 -2.88 -2.72 -24.31
CA ALA A 39 -2.67 -1.28 -24.47
C ALA A 39 -2.04 -0.66 -23.23
N GLU A 40 -2.50 -1.02 -22.05
CA GLU A 40 -2.00 -0.53 -20.77
C GLU A 40 -0.56 -1.00 -20.50
N VAL A 41 -0.23 -2.26 -20.78
CA VAL A 41 1.15 -2.79 -20.68
C VAL A 41 2.08 -2.07 -21.66
N LYS A 42 1.62 -1.77 -22.87
CA LYS A 42 2.43 -1.01 -23.84
C LYS A 42 2.74 0.40 -23.32
N VAL A 43 1.76 1.09 -22.75
CA VAL A 43 1.97 2.42 -22.15
C VAL A 43 2.89 2.33 -20.93
N ALA A 44 2.71 1.34 -20.05
CA ALA A 44 3.55 1.13 -18.88
C ALA A 44 5.04 0.92 -19.21
N ARG A 45 5.33 0.35 -20.39
CA ARG A 45 6.72 0.15 -20.86
C ARG A 45 7.36 1.41 -21.46
N GLN A 46 6.57 2.41 -21.83
CA GLN A 46 7.05 3.58 -22.58
C GLN A 46 6.89 4.90 -21.83
N ALA A 47 5.96 4.95 -20.87
CA ALA A 47 5.60 6.17 -20.14
C ALA A 47 5.42 5.88 -18.65
N ALA A 48 4.41 6.46 -17.99
CA ALA A 48 3.99 6.12 -16.64
C ALA A 48 2.50 5.76 -16.63
N VAL A 49 2.15 4.76 -15.84
CA VAL A 49 0.76 4.37 -15.54
C VAL A 49 0.51 4.40 -14.04
N ILE A 50 -0.74 4.59 -13.66
CA ILE A 50 -1.19 4.64 -12.27
C ILE A 50 -2.13 3.47 -12.02
N GLY A 51 -1.88 2.72 -10.93
CA GLY A 51 -2.77 1.69 -10.40
C GLY A 51 -3.34 2.11 -9.04
N ASP A 52 -4.58 1.72 -8.75
CA ASP A 52 -5.21 1.90 -7.45
C ASP A 52 -4.91 0.69 -6.56
N GLU A 53 -4.15 0.91 -5.49
CA GLU A 53 -3.80 -0.11 -4.50
C GLU A 53 -4.45 0.18 -3.13
N SER A 54 -5.51 0.99 -3.10
CA SER A 54 -6.20 1.38 -1.86
C SER A 54 -6.76 0.19 -1.07
N TRP A 55 -6.94 -0.95 -1.73
CA TRP A 55 -7.37 -2.22 -1.14
C TRP A 55 -6.32 -2.87 -0.23
N ARG A 56 -5.05 -2.51 -0.36
CA ARG A 56 -3.98 -3.02 0.51
C ARG A 56 -4.17 -2.55 1.94
N GLY A 57 -3.89 -3.45 2.90
CA GLY A 57 -3.87 -3.07 4.31
C GLY A 57 -2.69 -2.15 4.61
N LYS A 58 -2.93 -1.14 5.43
CA LYS A 58 -1.95 -0.12 5.82
C LYS A 58 -1.96 0.06 7.33
N LEU A 59 -0.84 -0.31 7.97
CA LEU A 59 -0.67 -0.18 9.41
C LEU A 59 0.46 0.80 9.70
N LEU A 60 0.28 1.66 10.68
CA LEU A 60 1.34 2.53 11.21
C LEU A 60 1.75 2.03 12.58
N LEU A 61 3.05 1.87 12.79
CA LEU A 61 3.65 1.59 14.09
C LEU A 61 4.37 2.85 14.56
N GLN A 62 4.13 3.25 15.79
CA GLN A 62 4.79 4.41 16.40
C GLN A 62 5.27 4.07 17.81
N GLY A 63 6.53 4.39 18.11
CA GLY A 63 7.16 4.20 19.42
C GLY A 63 8.58 3.67 19.34
N ASP A 64 9.20 3.51 20.49
CA ASP A 64 10.56 2.95 20.59
C ASP A 64 10.54 1.42 20.44
N GLY A 65 11.52 0.88 19.70
CA GLY A 65 11.65 -0.57 19.51
C GLY A 65 10.90 -1.14 18.31
N ILE A 66 10.40 -0.32 17.41
CA ILE A 66 9.71 -0.74 16.17
C ILE A 66 10.52 -1.77 15.38
N GLY A 67 11.83 -1.55 15.21
CA GLY A 67 12.69 -2.49 14.48
C GLY A 67 12.69 -3.89 15.11
N GLN A 68 12.69 -3.98 16.43
CA GLN A 68 12.60 -5.26 17.15
C GLN A 68 11.24 -5.92 16.93
N VAL A 69 10.15 -5.17 17.02
CA VAL A 69 8.78 -5.69 16.75
C VAL A 69 8.70 -6.24 15.34
N LEU A 70 9.14 -5.48 14.32
CA LEU A 70 9.10 -5.90 12.92
C LEU A 70 9.99 -7.13 12.67
N GLN A 71 11.18 -7.17 13.24
CA GLN A 71 12.10 -8.31 13.10
C GLN A 71 11.52 -9.58 13.73
N GLN A 72 10.94 -9.47 14.94
CA GLN A 72 10.36 -10.63 15.64
C GLN A 72 9.07 -11.13 14.99
N THR A 73 8.28 -10.20 14.41
CA THR A 73 6.97 -10.54 13.85
C THR A 73 7.07 -11.06 12.42
N PHE A 74 7.91 -10.45 11.59
CA PHE A 74 7.92 -10.70 10.13
C PHE A 74 9.28 -11.09 9.56
N ASP A 75 10.35 -11.07 10.38
CA ASP A 75 11.74 -11.15 9.90
C ASP A 75 12.05 -10.09 8.81
N ALA A 76 11.46 -8.91 8.93
CA ALA A 76 11.41 -7.87 7.91
C ALA A 76 11.57 -6.46 8.49
N ALA A 77 12.64 -6.23 9.27
CA ALA A 77 12.93 -4.90 9.81
C ALA A 77 13.89 -4.12 8.90
N PRO A 78 13.51 -2.93 8.40
CA PRO A 78 14.44 -2.03 7.73
C PRO A 78 15.52 -1.53 8.71
N GLU A 79 16.80 -1.61 8.32
CA GLU A 79 17.92 -1.18 9.16
C GLU A 79 18.07 0.35 9.24
N LEU A 80 17.61 1.07 8.24
CA LEU A 80 17.78 2.52 8.11
C LEU A 80 16.47 3.21 7.72
N VAL A 81 16.30 4.43 8.18
CA VAL A 81 15.21 5.32 7.73
C VAL A 81 15.26 5.50 6.22
N GLY A 82 14.09 5.45 5.57
CA GLY A 82 13.95 5.50 4.12
C GLY A 82 14.15 4.14 3.42
N ARG A 83 14.47 3.08 4.16
CA ARG A 83 14.56 1.73 3.58
C ARG A 83 13.26 0.97 3.69
N VAL A 84 13.04 0.10 2.71
CA VAL A 84 11.90 -0.79 2.60
C VAL A 84 12.39 -2.23 2.54
N VAL A 85 11.77 -3.11 3.31
CA VAL A 85 11.94 -4.56 3.23
C VAL A 85 10.63 -5.18 2.80
N ARG A 86 10.69 -6.14 1.88
CA ARG A 86 9.52 -6.85 1.34
C ARG A 86 9.65 -8.34 1.57
N THR A 87 8.55 -8.93 2.00
CA THR A 87 8.31 -10.37 2.01
C THR A 87 7.09 -10.69 1.15
N ASP A 88 6.67 -11.95 1.09
CA ASP A 88 5.49 -12.35 0.33
C ASP A 88 4.18 -11.76 0.89
N SER A 89 4.12 -11.46 2.19
CA SER A 89 2.90 -11.04 2.89
C SER A 89 2.91 -9.58 3.36
N VAL A 90 4.09 -8.99 3.57
CA VAL A 90 4.23 -7.63 4.09
C VAL A 90 5.31 -6.83 3.38
N GLU A 91 5.12 -5.52 3.38
CA GLU A 91 6.11 -4.53 3.01
C GLU A 91 6.31 -3.59 4.20
N THR A 92 7.50 -3.53 4.76
CA THR A 92 7.82 -2.68 5.91
C THR A 92 8.71 -1.53 5.48
N ALA A 93 8.34 -0.30 5.84
CA ALA A 93 9.09 0.91 5.54
C ALA A 93 9.37 1.69 6.84
N LEU A 94 10.64 1.97 7.13
CA LEU A 94 11.00 2.82 8.25
C LEU A 94 11.00 4.29 7.81
N LEU A 95 10.00 5.03 8.26
CA LEU A 95 9.79 6.44 7.89
C LEU A 95 10.57 7.40 8.79
N ARG A 96 10.73 7.04 10.05
CA ARG A 96 11.52 7.72 11.09
C ARG A 96 12.01 6.64 12.07
N PRO A 97 12.96 6.95 12.96
CA PRO A 97 13.40 5.99 13.98
C PRO A 97 12.26 5.42 14.85
N ASP A 98 11.21 6.23 15.05
CA ASP A 98 10.04 5.95 15.87
C ASP A 98 8.74 5.77 15.07
N LEU A 99 8.81 5.63 13.74
CA LEU A 99 7.63 5.50 12.87
C LEU A 99 7.92 4.55 11.71
N ALA A 100 7.12 3.50 11.58
CA ALA A 100 7.13 2.60 10.44
C ALA A 100 5.75 2.46 9.80
N HIS A 101 5.75 2.20 8.50
CA HIS A 101 4.59 1.78 7.73
C HIS A 101 4.71 0.29 7.42
N VAL A 102 3.62 -0.44 7.59
CA VAL A 102 3.50 -1.85 7.19
C VAL A 102 2.35 -1.96 6.20
N GLY A 103 2.69 -2.25 4.94
CA GLY A 103 1.75 -2.59 3.89
C GLY A 103 1.50 -4.10 3.88
N THR A 104 0.25 -4.53 3.75
CA THR A 104 -0.13 -5.95 3.70
C THR A 104 -0.92 -6.26 2.44
N THR A 105 -1.00 -7.52 2.05
CA THR A 105 -1.94 -7.94 1.01
C THR A 105 -3.36 -7.98 1.58
N GLU A 106 -4.39 -7.96 0.72
CA GLU A 106 -5.78 -8.11 1.15
C GLU A 106 -5.98 -9.43 1.94
N ALA A 107 -5.45 -10.53 1.41
CA ALA A 107 -5.58 -11.85 2.00
C ALA A 107 -4.90 -11.98 3.38
N SER A 108 -3.77 -11.30 3.58
CA SER A 108 -2.99 -11.41 4.82
C SER A 108 -3.27 -10.30 5.84
N HIS A 109 -4.10 -9.30 5.49
CA HIS A 109 -4.27 -8.11 6.33
C HIS A 109 -4.75 -8.43 7.74
N MET A 110 -5.82 -9.19 7.88
CA MET A 110 -6.41 -9.49 9.20
C MET A 110 -5.49 -10.34 10.08
N GLU A 111 -4.74 -11.27 9.49
CA GLU A 111 -3.75 -12.08 10.20
C GLU A 111 -2.57 -11.22 10.68
N ASN A 112 -2.02 -10.38 9.79
CA ASN A 112 -0.92 -9.48 10.13
C ASN A 112 -1.34 -8.44 11.18
N LEU A 113 -2.56 -7.92 11.10
CA LEU A 113 -3.14 -7.01 12.08
C LEU A 113 -3.18 -7.68 13.49
N ALA A 114 -3.71 -8.90 13.58
CA ALA A 114 -3.80 -9.64 14.83
C ALA A 114 -2.42 -9.96 15.42
N THR A 115 -1.48 -10.42 14.58
CA THR A 115 -0.12 -10.75 14.98
C THR A 115 0.63 -9.52 15.50
N LEU A 116 0.56 -8.39 14.80
CA LEU A 116 1.16 -7.13 15.25
C LEU A 116 0.51 -6.59 16.52
N THR A 117 -0.82 -6.71 16.67
CA THR A 117 -1.50 -6.30 17.90
C THR A 117 -0.89 -7.01 19.10
N THR A 118 -0.76 -8.33 19.02
CA THR A 118 -0.15 -9.14 20.09
C THR A 118 1.32 -8.77 20.32
N SER A 119 2.10 -8.57 19.25
CA SER A 119 3.51 -8.20 19.35
C SER A 119 3.73 -6.82 19.98
N CYS A 120 2.79 -5.91 19.84
CA CYS A 120 2.87 -4.57 20.41
C CYS A 120 2.46 -4.51 21.89
N GLU A 121 1.64 -5.45 22.40
CA GLU A 121 1.12 -5.42 23.78
C GLU A 121 2.19 -5.34 24.87
N ALA A 122 3.36 -5.95 24.62
CA ALA A 122 4.47 -5.98 25.59
C ALA A 122 5.57 -4.93 25.30
N THR A 123 5.30 -3.98 24.42
CA THR A 123 6.28 -3.00 23.94
C THR A 123 5.73 -1.57 24.02
N PRO A 124 6.60 -0.53 24.04
CA PRO A 124 6.14 0.86 23.94
C PRO A 124 5.76 1.26 22.50
N VAL A 125 5.35 0.31 21.66
CA VAL A 125 4.93 0.55 20.27
C VAL A 125 3.42 0.53 20.17
N THR A 126 2.86 1.59 19.61
CA THR A 126 1.43 1.68 19.29
C THR A 126 1.22 1.37 17.81
N MET A 127 0.24 0.53 17.50
CA MET A 127 -0.19 0.26 16.14
C MET A 127 -1.53 0.94 15.85
N THR A 128 -1.64 1.50 14.64
CA THR A 128 -2.89 2.08 14.13
C THR A 128 -3.18 1.54 12.74
N ASP A 129 -4.36 0.96 12.54
CA ASP A 129 -4.85 0.62 11.21
C ASP A 129 -5.35 1.88 10.50
N VAL A 130 -4.71 2.23 9.40
CA VAL A 130 -5.03 3.40 8.56
C VAL A 130 -5.51 3.00 7.16
N THR A 131 -5.88 1.75 6.97
CA THR A 131 -6.30 1.18 5.68
C THR A 131 -7.40 2.01 5.02
N HIS A 132 -8.43 2.36 5.77
CA HIS A 132 -9.55 3.16 5.26
C HIS A 132 -9.36 4.67 5.41
N GLY A 133 -8.30 5.09 6.10
CA GLY A 133 -7.95 6.51 6.27
C GLY A 133 -7.02 7.05 5.19
N ARG A 134 -6.49 6.20 4.33
CA ARG A 134 -5.53 6.55 3.27
C ARG A 134 -5.79 5.76 2.00
N PHE A 135 -5.73 6.43 0.87
CA PHE A 135 -5.62 5.76 -0.43
C PHE A 135 -4.15 5.47 -0.75
N GLU A 136 -3.94 4.50 -1.60
CA GLU A 136 -2.61 4.14 -2.11
C GLU A 136 -2.67 4.05 -3.62
N ILE A 137 -1.71 4.67 -4.28
CA ILE A 137 -1.53 4.56 -5.72
C ILE A 137 -0.14 4.00 -6.01
N ARG A 138 -0.07 3.13 -7.00
CA ARG A 138 1.19 2.67 -7.56
C ARG A 138 1.44 3.39 -8.87
N VAL A 139 2.63 3.94 -9.03
CA VAL A 139 3.09 4.54 -10.30
C VAL A 139 4.16 3.63 -10.89
N VAL A 140 3.97 3.22 -12.15
CA VAL A 140 4.85 2.26 -12.82
C VAL A 140 5.24 2.79 -14.20
N GLY A 141 6.49 2.60 -14.60
CA GLY A 141 7.00 2.93 -15.92
C GLY A 141 8.24 3.83 -15.89
N PRO A 142 8.97 3.96 -17.02
CA PRO A 142 10.22 4.71 -17.08
C PRO A 142 10.05 6.21 -16.75
N GLU A 143 8.87 6.78 -17.00
CA GLU A 143 8.57 8.19 -16.69
C GLU A 143 8.04 8.40 -15.25
N ALA A 144 7.96 7.34 -14.42
CA ALA A 144 7.44 7.45 -13.05
C ALA A 144 8.25 8.44 -12.19
N PRO A 145 9.61 8.44 -12.18
CA PRO A 145 10.40 9.42 -11.44
C PRO A 145 10.09 10.85 -11.88
N CYS A 146 10.05 11.10 -13.20
CA CYS A 146 9.73 12.41 -13.77
C CYS A 146 8.32 12.88 -13.37
N LEU A 147 7.34 11.99 -13.33
CA LEU A 147 5.97 12.31 -12.89
C LEU A 147 5.96 12.65 -11.39
N LEU A 148 6.58 11.83 -10.56
CA LEU A 148 6.61 12.00 -9.11
C LEU A 148 7.36 13.27 -8.69
N SER A 149 8.46 13.64 -9.36
CA SER A 149 9.21 14.86 -9.07
C SER A 149 8.40 16.16 -9.26
N LYS A 150 7.30 16.12 -10.04
CA LYS A 150 6.39 17.27 -10.23
C LYS A 150 5.45 17.50 -9.05
N VAL A 151 5.23 16.50 -8.22
CA VAL A 151 4.24 16.52 -7.12
C VAL A 151 4.85 16.21 -5.76
N CYS A 152 6.11 15.79 -5.73
CA CYS A 152 6.83 15.44 -4.52
C CYS A 152 8.26 15.99 -4.59
N GLY A 153 8.73 16.61 -3.49
CA GLY A 153 10.09 17.18 -3.40
C GLY A 153 11.19 16.16 -3.05
N LEU A 154 10.90 14.86 -3.15
CA LEU A 154 11.91 13.83 -2.96
C LEU A 154 12.70 13.60 -4.25
N ASP A 155 13.95 13.16 -4.10
CA ASP A 155 14.79 12.70 -5.18
C ASP A 155 14.40 11.25 -5.53
N PHE A 156 14.06 11.02 -6.78
CA PHE A 156 13.65 9.71 -7.32
C PHE A 156 14.67 9.13 -8.29
N ASP A 157 15.86 9.74 -8.43
CA ASP A 157 16.95 9.23 -9.28
C ASP A 157 17.77 8.14 -8.62
#